data_c6d736394aacf56005d4461b53ab2c4d
#
_entry.id   c6d736394aacf56005d4461b53ab2c4d
#
_cell.length_a   1.000
_cell.length_b   1.000
_cell.length_c   1.000
_cell.angle_alpha   90.00
_cell.angle_beta   90.00
_cell.angle_gamma   90.00
#
_symmetry.space_group_name_H-M   'P 1'
#
loop_
_entity.id
_entity.type
_entity.pdbx_description
1 polymer ?
#
loop_
_entity_poly.entity_id
_entity_poly.type
_entity_poly.pdbx_seq_one_letter_code
_entity_poly.pdbx_strand_id
1 'polypeptide(L)'
;LNVFSKKINTTISIHSLLWIFFIAFTAIQSYSRFSTIPNEFYFLNFIFLAVFYLNYIFLVPKFLLNKKIIVYVVISLALIIIINIFLEPFLKSFLKPNFPKEFLKKNFPIPRERSINLRPPILLLLFFALSTCVKLVSEWYKSEKERTLVASQKINSELSFLKAQLNPHFLFNTLNSIYSLANKKSDDTTVAIVTLSELMRYMIYEANEEFISLEKEIEYIKNYISLQLLRLRNSSGVKINVHGSLKYKIEPLLLISFIENAFKYGTDYKGKTEIRIVITTNNHELYLEVYNISSLQNLDNKNSGIGLENIKNRLNLLYPNAHTLEITKSEKSFEISLKINLKRNK
;
A
#
# COMPACT_ATOMS: atom_id res chain seq x y z
N LEU A 1 1.51 21.22 0.12
CA LEU A 1 0.63 22.33 0.55
C LEU A 1 -0.27 22.82 -0.58
N ASN A 2 0.22 23.03 -1.82
CA ASN A 2 -0.57 23.56 -2.94
C ASN A 2 -1.74 22.66 -3.42
N VAL A 3 -1.62 21.34 -3.35
CA VAL A 3 -2.69 20.41 -3.80
C VAL A 3 -3.84 20.35 -2.79
N PHE A 4 -3.55 20.44 -1.51
CA PHE A 4 -4.58 20.48 -0.44
C PHE A 4 -5.38 21.79 -0.47
N SER A 5 -4.72 22.92 -0.66
CA SER A 5 -5.35 24.25 -0.79
C SER A 5 -6.29 24.30 -2.02
N LYS A 6 -5.85 23.76 -3.17
CA LYS A 6 -6.65 23.74 -4.40
C LYS A 6 -7.91 22.86 -4.27
N LYS A 7 -7.87 21.78 -3.48
CA LYS A 7 -9.01 20.87 -3.28
C LYS A 7 -10.06 21.43 -2.31
N ILE A 8 -9.63 22.12 -1.26
CA ILE A 8 -10.54 22.81 -0.32
C ILE A 8 -11.28 23.92 -1.06
N ASN A 9 -10.59 24.69 -1.89
CA ASN A 9 -11.19 25.75 -2.68
C ASN A 9 -12.25 25.23 -3.67
N THR A 10 -12.03 24.09 -4.35
CA THR A 10 -13.04 23.51 -5.27
C THR A 10 -14.28 23.03 -4.55
N THR A 11 -14.18 22.39 -3.41
CA THR A 11 -15.35 21.94 -2.63
C THR A 11 -16.16 23.12 -2.14
N ILE A 12 -15.50 24.13 -1.56
CA ILE A 12 -16.16 25.36 -1.10
C ILE A 12 -16.84 26.06 -2.28
N SER A 13 -16.18 26.18 -3.44
CA SER A 13 -16.74 26.83 -4.61
C SER A 13 -18.01 26.13 -5.13
N ILE A 14 -18.04 24.79 -5.15
CA ILE A 14 -19.20 24.01 -5.56
C ILE A 14 -20.36 24.23 -4.61
N HIS A 15 -20.13 24.13 -3.29
CA HIS A 15 -21.17 24.39 -2.29
C HIS A 15 -21.70 25.81 -2.38
N SER A 16 -20.82 26.81 -2.53
CA SER A 16 -21.20 28.21 -2.67
C SER A 16 -22.05 28.45 -3.91
N LEU A 17 -21.67 27.90 -5.06
CA LEU A 17 -22.44 27.99 -6.31
C LEU A 17 -23.83 27.36 -6.17
N LEU A 18 -23.93 26.18 -5.56
CA LEU A 18 -25.22 25.52 -5.33
C LEU A 18 -26.15 26.35 -4.43
N TRP A 19 -25.59 26.93 -3.34
CA TRP A 19 -26.39 27.78 -2.45
C TRP A 19 -26.77 29.10 -3.08
N ILE A 20 -25.89 29.75 -3.82
CA ILE A 20 -26.21 30.98 -4.57
C ILE A 20 -27.34 30.71 -5.56
N PHE A 21 -27.23 29.61 -6.34
CA PHE A 21 -28.26 29.24 -7.29
C PHE A 21 -29.61 28.97 -6.60
N PHE A 22 -29.61 28.19 -5.50
CA PHE A 22 -30.82 27.85 -4.75
C PHE A 22 -31.51 29.12 -4.18
N ILE A 23 -30.73 29.98 -3.51
CA ILE A 23 -31.24 31.22 -2.90
C ILE A 23 -31.76 32.18 -3.99
N ALA A 24 -31.01 32.35 -5.09
CA ALA A 24 -31.47 33.19 -6.21
C ALA A 24 -32.74 32.66 -6.84
N PHE A 25 -32.84 31.35 -7.10
CA PHE A 25 -34.03 30.72 -7.66
C PHE A 25 -35.26 30.92 -6.76
N THR A 26 -35.11 30.63 -5.46
CA THR A 26 -36.24 30.79 -4.50
C THR A 26 -36.59 32.25 -4.26
N ALA A 27 -35.64 33.19 -4.36
CA ALA A 27 -35.87 34.63 -4.29
C ALA A 27 -36.70 35.13 -5.49
N ILE A 28 -36.33 34.70 -6.72
CA ILE A 28 -37.07 35.03 -7.93
C ILE A 28 -38.54 34.52 -7.84
N GLN A 29 -38.70 33.26 -7.39
CA GLN A 29 -40.00 32.66 -7.21
C GLN A 29 -40.84 33.41 -6.15
N SER A 30 -40.22 33.84 -5.03
CA SER A 30 -40.88 34.61 -4.00
C SER A 30 -41.30 36.00 -4.50
N TYR A 31 -40.39 36.70 -5.21
CA TYR A 31 -40.68 38.02 -5.79
C TYR A 31 -41.77 37.96 -6.85
N SER A 32 -41.77 36.97 -7.72
CA SER A 32 -42.81 36.76 -8.73
C SER A 32 -44.20 36.53 -8.13
N ARG A 33 -44.27 35.93 -6.94
CA ARG A 33 -45.50 35.60 -6.24
C ARG A 33 -46.05 36.76 -5.38
N PHE A 34 -45.15 37.49 -4.72
CA PHE A 34 -45.51 38.46 -3.67
C PHE A 34 -45.11 39.89 -4.00
N SER A 35 -44.43 40.13 -5.14
CA SER A 35 -43.84 41.43 -5.53
C SER A 35 -42.82 42.01 -4.53
N THR A 36 -42.53 41.28 -3.47
CA THR A 36 -41.56 41.61 -2.42
C THR A 36 -40.95 40.32 -1.88
N ILE A 37 -39.79 40.41 -1.25
CA ILE A 37 -39.18 39.25 -0.56
C ILE A 37 -39.55 39.36 0.92
N PRO A 38 -40.36 38.46 1.46
CA PRO A 38 -40.81 38.51 2.84
C PRO A 38 -39.63 38.10 3.80
N ASN A 39 -39.66 38.59 5.05
CA ASN A 39 -38.62 38.29 6.03
C ASN A 39 -38.52 36.80 6.36
N GLU A 40 -39.64 36.07 6.26
CA GLU A 40 -39.67 34.59 6.44
C GLU A 40 -38.75 33.87 5.46
N PHE A 41 -38.53 34.41 4.28
CA PHE A 41 -37.65 33.86 3.26
C PHE A 41 -36.23 33.72 3.75
N TYR A 42 -35.67 34.75 4.36
CA TYR A 42 -34.28 34.73 4.85
C TYR A 42 -34.12 33.75 6.00
N PHE A 43 -35.09 33.69 6.90
CA PHE A 43 -35.09 32.80 8.04
C PHE A 43 -35.19 31.32 7.62
N LEU A 44 -36.08 31.00 6.70
CA LEU A 44 -36.23 29.64 6.16
C LEU A 44 -34.95 29.15 5.45
N ASN A 45 -34.37 30.00 4.61
CA ASN A 45 -33.10 29.65 3.94
C ASN A 45 -31.95 29.41 4.93
N PHE A 46 -31.92 30.20 6.02
CA PHE A 46 -30.95 29.99 7.09
C PHE A 46 -31.12 28.62 7.78
N ILE A 47 -32.36 28.21 8.07
CA ILE A 47 -32.67 26.90 8.64
C ILE A 47 -32.26 25.77 7.68
N PHE A 48 -32.58 25.87 6.41
CA PHE A 48 -32.20 24.86 5.43
C PHE A 48 -30.69 24.71 5.32
N LEU A 49 -29.98 25.83 5.33
CA LEU A 49 -28.52 25.84 5.33
C LEU A 49 -27.95 25.21 6.62
N ALA A 50 -28.47 25.58 7.79
CA ALA A 50 -28.05 25.03 9.07
C ALA A 50 -28.29 23.52 9.16
N VAL A 51 -29.47 23.05 8.74
CA VAL A 51 -29.84 21.63 8.72
C VAL A 51 -28.97 20.85 7.74
N PHE A 52 -28.72 21.39 6.54
CA PHE A 52 -27.85 20.76 5.55
C PHE A 52 -26.45 20.53 6.12
N TYR A 53 -25.82 21.57 6.69
CA TYR A 53 -24.45 21.45 7.22
C TYR A 53 -24.38 20.67 8.53
N LEU A 54 -25.40 20.75 9.40
CA LEU A 54 -25.48 19.89 10.59
C LEU A 54 -25.47 18.41 10.18
N ASN A 55 -26.26 18.05 9.17
CA ASN A 55 -26.29 16.69 8.65
C ASN A 55 -24.96 16.33 7.97
N TYR A 56 -24.48 17.19 7.06
CA TYR A 56 -23.26 16.95 6.28
C TYR A 56 -21.99 16.78 7.12
N ILE A 57 -21.80 17.66 8.13
CA ILE A 57 -20.57 17.72 8.92
C ILE A 57 -20.64 16.80 10.12
N PHE A 58 -21.80 16.63 10.74
CA PHE A 58 -21.93 15.96 12.03
C PHE A 58 -22.70 14.66 11.98
N LEU A 59 -23.95 14.64 11.52
CA LEU A 59 -24.80 13.45 11.61
C LEU A 59 -24.33 12.30 10.72
N VAL A 60 -24.06 12.59 9.45
CA VAL A 60 -23.62 11.58 8.50
C VAL A 60 -22.27 10.97 8.91
N PRO A 61 -21.19 11.76 9.22
CA PRO A 61 -19.91 11.18 9.61
C PRO A 61 -19.99 10.41 10.92
N LYS A 62 -20.70 10.95 11.92
CA LYS A 62 -20.73 10.37 13.26
C LYS A 62 -21.57 9.09 13.38
N PHE A 63 -22.69 9.03 12.65
CA PHE A 63 -23.64 7.94 12.80
C PHE A 63 -23.73 7.07 11.55
N LEU A 64 -23.97 7.64 10.37
CA LEU A 64 -24.23 6.86 9.16
C LEU A 64 -22.96 6.14 8.68
N LEU A 65 -21.84 6.83 8.54
CA LEU A 65 -20.56 6.23 8.11
C LEU A 65 -19.99 5.24 9.16
N ASN A 66 -20.32 5.42 10.44
CA ASN A 66 -19.97 4.49 11.52
C ASN A 66 -20.97 3.33 11.67
N LYS A 67 -21.79 3.05 10.65
CA LYS A 67 -22.75 1.93 10.60
C LYS A 67 -23.87 1.99 11.66
N LYS A 68 -24.08 3.14 12.32
CA LYS A 68 -25.17 3.36 13.29
C LYS A 68 -26.40 3.90 12.58
N ILE A 69 -26.90 3.17 11.58
CA ILE A 69 -27.96 3.63 10.66
C ILE A 69 -29.26 3.97 11.41
N ILE A 70 -29.67 3.10 12.34
CA ILE A 70 -30.92 3.29 13.12
C ILE A 70 -30.84 4.60 13.91
N VAL A 71 -29.72 4.84 14.59
CA VAL A 71 -29.52 6.08 15.37
C VAL A 71 -29.56 7.32 14.47
N TYR A 72 -28.93 7.24 13.30
CA TYR A 72 -28.97 8.32 12.31
C TYR A 72 -30.41 8.64 11.88
N VAL A 73 -31.19 7.62 11.51
CA VAL A 73 -32.60 7.78 11.07
C VAL A 73 -33.46 8.36 12.17
N VAL A 74 -33.35 7.85 13.40
CA VAL A 74 -34.13 8.33 14.56
C VAL A 74 -33.82 9.81 14.85
N ILE A 75 -32.54 10.19 14.89
CA ILE A 75 -32.14 11.57 15.17
C ILE A 75 -32.58 12.49 14.03
N SER A 76 -32.44 12.07 12.77
CA SER A 76 -32.86 12.87 11.62
C SER A 76 -34.36 13.12 11.61
N LEU A 77 -35.17 12.09 11.88
CA LEU A 77 -36.62 12.23 11.99
C LEU A 77 -37.05 13.11 13.17
N ALA A 78 -36.42 12.91 14.33
CA ALA A 78 -36.67 13.73 15.52
C ALA A 78 -36.36 15.21 15.25
N LEU A 79 -35.26 15.52 14.58
CA LEU A 79 -34.89 16.90 14.21
C LEU A 79 -35.90 17.50 13.25
N ILE A 80 -36.36 16.77 12.22
CA ILE A 80 -37.39 17.25 11.29
C ILE A 80 -38.68 17.57 12.03
N ILE A 81 -39.12 16.70 12.94
CA ILE A 81 -40.33 16.88 13.73
C ILE A 81 -40.21 18.10 14.65
N ILE A 82 -39.10 18.21 15.39
CA ILE A 82 -38.85 19.33 16.31
C ILE A 82 -38.84 20.65 15.54
N ILE A 83 -38.08 20.75 14.46
CA ILE A 83 -38.02 21.97 13.66
C ILE A 83 -39.44 22.35 13.16
N ASN A 84 -40.22 21.36 12.69
CA ASN A 84 -41.55 21.64 12.16
C ASN A 84 -42.54 22.11 13.24
N ILE A 85 -42.46 21.55 14.47
CA ILE A 85 -43.31 21.97 15.60
C ILE A 85 -42.99 23.41 16.02
N PHE A 86 -41.71 23.80 16.04
CA PHE A 86 -41.32 25.15 16.49
C PHE A 86 -41.35 26.19 15.37
N LEU A 87 -41.16 25.81 14.12
CA LEU A 87 -41.03 26.72 12.99
C LEU A 87 -42.34 27.51 12.74
N GLU A 88 -43.49 26.82 12.69
CA GLU A 88 -44.76 27.47 12.36
C GLU A 88 -45.22 28.50 13.41
N PRO A 89 -45.22 28.21 14.73
CA PRO A 89 -45.51 29.20 15.76
C PRO A 89 -44.51 30.36 15.77
N PHE A 90 -43.22 30.08 15.57
CA PHE A 90 -42.22 31.13 15.51
C PHE A 90 -42.46 32.09 14.34
N LEU A 91 -42.71 31.58 13.13
CA LEU A 91 -43.03 32.40 11.96
C LEU A 91 -44.25 33.26 12.19
N LYS A 92 -45.30 32.72 12.81
CA LYS A 92 -46.52 33.46 13.15
C LYS A 92 -46.34 34.53 14.21
N SER A 93 -45.48 34.31 15.19
CA SER A 93 -45.27 35.19 16.33
C SER A 93 -44.29 36.33 16.07
N PHE A 94 -43.18 36.03 15.41
CA PHE A 94 -42.07 36.97 15.23
C PHE A 94 -42.02 37.63 13.86
N LEU A 95 -42.49 36.96 12.83
CA LEU A 95 -42.49 37.48 11.47
C LEU A 95 -43.93 37.85 11.09
N LYS A 96 -44.36 39.06 11.49
CA LYS A 96 -45.64 39.58 11.01
C LYS A 96 -45.53 39.76 9.50
N PRO A 97 -46.42 39.11 8.70
CA PRO A 97 -46.39 39.30 7.26
C PRO A 97 -46.72 40.78 6.93
N ASN A 98 -45.79 41.43 6.23
CA ASN A 98 -45.92 42.80 5.75
C ASN A 98 -46.90 42.93 4.56
N PHE A 99 -47.90 42.04 4.45
CA PHE A 99 -48.85 42.07 3.38
C PHE A 99 -50.06 42.90 3.79
N PRO A 100 -50.55 43.78 2.89
CA PRO A 100 -51.85 44.46 3.07
C PRO A 100 -52.95 43.42 3.28
N LYS A 101 -53.78 43.62 4.30
CA LYS A 101 -54.88 42.67 4.61
C LYS A 101 -55.83 42.41 3.42
N GLU A 102 -55.93 43.36 2.53
CA GLU A 102 -56.73 43.26 1.28
C GLU A 102 -56.10 42.29 0.27
N PHE A 103 -54.79 42.24 0.17
CA PHE A 103 -54.05 41.30 -0.69
C PHE A 103 -54.24 39.84 -0.23
N LEU A 104 -54.25 39.63 1.09
CA LEU A 104 -54.49 38.31 1.69
C LEU A 104 -55.94 37.83 1.45
N LYS A 105 -56.94 38.71 1.55
CA LYS A 105 -58.30 38.35 1.29
C LYS A 105 -58.62 38.01 -0.18
N LYS A 106 -57.98 38.67 -1.12
CA LYS A 106 -58.25 38.53 -2.55
C LYS A 106 -57.52 37.33 -3.19
N ASN A 107 -56.37 36.97 -2.72
CA ASN A 107 -55.52 35.95 -3.37
C ASN A 107 -55.41 34.64 -2.60
N PHE A 108 -55.84 34.60 -1.35
CA PHE A 108 -55.83 33.40 -0.51
C PHE A 108 -57.18 33.31 0.21
N PRO A 109 -58.13 32.49 -0.32
CA PRO A 109 -59.31 32.16 0.46
C PRO A 109 -58.83 31.60 1.81
N ILE A 110 -59.40 32.16 2.91
CA ILE A 110 -59.05 31.75 4.28
C ILE A 110 -59.13 30.23 4.35
N PRO A 111 -58.03 29.53 4.63
CA PRO A 111 -58.09 28.08 4.68
C PRO A 111 -59.04 27.70 5.81
N ARG A 112 -60.11 26.97 5.48
CA ARG A 112 -60.86 26.23 6.47
C ARG A 112 -59.92 25.38 7.28
N GLU A 113 -60.01 25.53 8.57
CA GLU A 113 -59.39 24.80 9.65
C GLU A 113 -58.45 23.65 9.26
N ARG A 114 -57.17 23.78 9.70
CA ARG A 114 -56.17 22.72 9.81
C ARG A 114 -55.84 21.91 8.55
N SER A 115 -55.56 22.53 7.46
CA SER A 115 -54.75 21.85 6.45
C SER A 115 -53.29 21.77 6.96
N ILE A 116 -52.84 20.56 7.27
CA ILE A 116 -51.46 20.31 7.63
C ILE A 116 -50.57 20.82 6.48
N ASN A 117 -49.82 21.88 6.72
CA ASN A 117 -48.90 22.39 5.71
C ASN A 117 -47.68 21.47 5.60
N LEU A 118 -47.73 20.51 4.68
CA LEU A 118 -46.67 19.52 4.46
C LEU A 118 -45.46 20.07 3.70
N ARG A 119 -45.47 21.30 3.22
CA ARG A 119 -44.37 21.88 2.43
C ARG A 119 -43.04 22.00 3.20
N PRO A 120 -43.00 22.58 4.42
CA PRO A 120 -41.76 22.70 5.18
C PRO A 120 -41.10 21.33 5.53
N PRO A 121 -41.83 20.33 6.05
CA PRO A 121 -41.24 19.02 6.37
C PRO A 121 -40.77 18.29 5.13
N ILE A 122 -41.43 18.38 3.99
CA ILE A 122 -40.94 17.78 2.72
C ILE A 122 -39.63 18.42 2.28
N LEU A 123 -39.52 19.75 2.33
CA LEU A 123 -38.28 20.45 1.98
C LEU A 123 -37.13 20.10 2.94
N LEU A 124 -37.39 20.04 4.25
CA LEU A 124 -36.36 19.59 5.21
C LEU A 124 -35.87 18.17 4.91
N LEU A 125 -36.78 17.25 4.62
CA LEU A 125 -36.46 15.88 4.24
C LEU A 125 -35.60 15.85 2.96
N LEU A 126 -35.92 16.65 1.96
CA LEU A 126 -35.13 16.77 0.73
C LEU A 126 -33.71 17.30 1.01
N PHE A 127 -33.57 18.31 1.90
CA PHE A 127 -32.25 18.82 2.28
C PHE A 127 -31.43 17.78 3.08
N PHE A 128 -32.06 17.00 3.95
CA PHE A 128 -31.40 15.86 4.60
C PHE A 128 -30.94 14.82 3.58
N ALA A 129 -31.80 14.42 2.66
CA ALA A 129 -31.46 13.46 1.62
C ALA A 129 -30.34 13.98 0.71
N LEU A 130 -30.42 15.23 0.29
CA LEU A 130 -29.41 15.87 -0.56
C LEU A 130 -28.06 15.95 0.15
N SER A 131 -28.02 16.43 1.40
CA SER A 131 -26.77 16.53 2.17
C SER A 131 -26.15 15.16 2.44
N THR A 132 -26.98 14.14 2.70
CA THR A 132 -26.52 12.75 2.86
C THR A 132 -25.91 12.22 1.57
N CYS A 133 -26.61 12.40 0.44
CA CYS A 133 -26.14 11.97 -0.87
C CYS A 133 -24.80 12.62 -1.22
N VAL A 134 -24.70 13.95 -1.09
CA VAL A 134 -23.45 14.68 -1.35
C VAL A 134 -22.31 14.19 -0.46
N LYS A 135 -22.56 13.95 0.83
CA LYS A 135 -21.54 13.43 1.75
C LYS A 135 -21.11 12.03 1.40
N LEU A 136 -22.04 11.12 1.12
CA LEU A 136 -21.73 9.74 0.74
C LEU A 136 -20.93 9.67 -0.56
N VAL A 137 -21.30 10.42 -1.58
CA VAL A 137 -20.54 10.50 -2.84
C VAL A 137 -19.12 11.03 -2.59
N SER A 138 -18.98 12.08 -1.78
CA SER A 138 -17.67 12.63 -1.42
C SER A 138 -16.77 11.61 -0.70
N GLU A 139 -17.32 10.87 0.26
CA GLU A 139 -16.56 9.84 1.01
C GLU A 139 -16.26 8.62 0.14
N TRP A 140 -17.20 8.20 -0.71
CA TRP A 140 -16.98 7.13 -1.68
C TRP A 140 -15.82 7.47 -2.63
N TYR A 141 -15.83 8.67 -3.21
CA TYR A 141 -14.77 9.13 -4.10
C TYR A 141 -13.39 9.19 -3.40
N LYS A 142 -13.38 9.63 -2.13
CA LYS A 142 -12.17 9.64 -1.31
C LYS A 142 -11.64 8.23 -1.05
N SER A 143 -12.52 7.31 -0.66
CA SER A 143 -12.17 5.91 -0.40
C SER A 143 -11.63 5.21 -1.66
N GLU A 144 -12.25 5.46 -2.82
CA GLU A 144 -11.81 4.88 -4.09
C GLU A 144 -10.41 5.38 -4.50
N LYS A 145 -10.15 6.68 -4.30
CA LYS A 145 -8.82 7.25 -4.53
C LYS A 145 -7.76 6.66 -3.60
N GLU A 146 -8.07 6.46 -2.32
CA GLU A 146 -7.17 5.82 -1.36
C GLU A 146 -6.89 4.36 -1.74
N ARG A 147 -7.92 3.60 -2.15
CA ARG A 147 -7.76 2.21 -2.63
C ARG A 147 -6.85 2.14 -3.85
N THR A 148 -7.04 3.02 -4.83
CA THR A 148 -6.19 3.08 -6.03
C THR A 148 -4.74 3.40 -5.68
N LEU A 149 -4.52 4.33 -4.74
CA LEU A 149 -3.17 4.67 -4.28
C LEU A 149 -2.48 3.49 -3.59
N VAL A 150 -3.19 2.81 -2.68
CA VAL A 150 -2.66 1.62 -1.98
C VAL A 150 -2.35 0.49 -2.97
N ALA A 151 -3.23 0.24 -3.94
CA ALA A 151 -3.00 -0.76 -4.99
C ALA A 151 -1.76 -0.42 -5.82
N SER A 152 -1.59 0.84 -6.24
CA SER A 152 -0.40 1.29 -6.95
C SER A 152 0.89 1.16 -6.12
N GLN A 153 0.84 1.50 -4.83
CA GLN A 153 1.98 1.32 -3.93
C GLN A 153 2.36 -0.14 -3.77
N LYS A 154 1.36 -1.04 -3.65
CA LYS A 154 1.59 -2.49 -3.58
C LYS A 154 2.29 -3.00 -4.83
N ILE A 155 1.79 -2.67 -6.03
CA ILE A 155 2.40 -3.05 -7.31
C ILE A 155 3.84 -2.53 -7.42
N ASN A 156 4.08 -1.26 -7.07
CA ASN A 156 5.42 -0.69 -7.10
C ASN A 156 6.38 -1.36 -6.09
N SER A 157 5.88 -1.74 -4.91
CA SER A 157 6.66 -2.49 -3.92
C SER A 157 7.01 -3.88 -4.43
N GLU A 158 6.05 -4.60 -5.03
CA GLU A 158 6.27 -5.92 -5.65
C GLU A 158 7.27 -5.83 -6.80
N LEU A 159 7.14 -4.83 -7.69
CA LEU A 159 8.10 -4.60 -8.78
C LEU A 159 9.51 -4.26 -8.26
N SER A 160 9.61 -3.47 -7.20
CA SER A 160 10.90 -3.13 -6.57
C SER A 160 11.53 -4.35 -5.92
N PHE A 161 10.72 -5.19 -5.28
CA PHE A 161 11.16 -6.47 -4.71
C PHE A 161 11.66 -7.42 -5.79
N LEU A 162 10.93 -7.60 -6.88
CA LEU A 162 11.35 -8.42 -8.04
C LEU A 162 12.64 -7.88 -8.67
N LYS A 163 12.78 -6.57 -8.84
CA LYS A 163 14.02 -5.95 -9.35
C LYS A 163 15.20 -6.16 -8.39
N ALA A 164 14.97 -6.14 -7.08
CA ALA A 164 16.02 -6.37 -6.09
C ALA A 164 16.52 -7.82 -6.08
N GLN A 165 15.65 -8.78 -6.43
CA GLN A 165 16.04 -10.18 -6.58
C GLN A 165 17.01 -10.42 -7.76
N LEU A 166 16.99 -9.56 -8.77
CA LEU A 166 17.84 -9.65 -9.96
C LEU A 166 19.19 -8.99 -9.72
N ASN A 167 19.90 -9.14 -8.68
CA ASN A 167 21.24 -8.54 -8.45
C ASN A 167 21.87 -7.87 -9.73
N PRO A 168 21.54 -6.58 -10.05
CA PRO A 168 21.92 -6.00 -11.35
C PRO A 168 23.43 -5.97 -11.55
N HIS A 169 24.17 -5.76 -10.48
CA HIS A 169 25.63 -5.74 -10.53
C HIS A 169 26.23 -7.11 -10.90
N PHE A 170 25.64 -8.20 -10.40
CA PHE A 170 26.07 -9.54 -10.82
C PHE A 170 25.78 -9.78 -12.30
N LEU A 171 24.58 -9.42 -12.78
CA LEU A 171 24.21 -9.57 -14.19
C LEU A 171 25.14 -8.80 -15.13
N PHE A 172 25.36 -7.50 -14.86
CA PHE A 172 26.28 -6.69 -15.67
C PHE A 172 27.70 -7.26 -15.69
N ASN A 173 28.21 -7.70 -14.56
CA ASN A 173 29.54 -8.28 -14.49
C ASN A 173 29.64 -9.61 -15.23
N THR A 174 28.61 -10.45 -15.16
CA THR A 174 28.55 -11.73 -15.89
C THR A 174 28.48 -11.50 -17.39
N LEU A 175 27.64 -10.57 -17.86
CA LEU A 175 27.56 -10.18 -19.28
C LEU A 175 28.90 -9.65 -19.79
N ASN A 176 29.61 -8.82 -19.02
CA ASN A 176 30.94 -8.34 -19.37
C ASN A 176 31.96 -9.50 -19.49
N SER A 177 31.87 -10.51 -18.61
CA SER A 177 32.72 -11.71 -18.71
C SER A 177 32.42 -12.52 -19.93
N ILE A 178 31.13 -12.73 -20.26
CA ILE A 178 30.69 -13.43 -21.47
C ILE A 178 31.16 -12.67 -22.74
N TYR A 179 31.02 -11.35 -22.74
CA TYR A 179 31.55 -10.51 -23.83
C TYR A 179 33.04 -10.70 -24.03
N SER A 180 33.83 -10.73 -22.93
CA SER A 180 35.27 -11.00 -22.98
C SER A 180 35.59 -12.37 -23.54
N LEU A 181 34.85 -13.43 -23.16
CA LEU A 181 34.98 -14.77 -23.71
C LEU A 181 34.68 -14.81 -25.20
N ALA A 182 33.59 -14.14 -25.63
CA ALA A 182 33.19 -14.05 -27.04
C ALA A 182 34.27 -13.37 -27.89
N ASN A 183 34.85 -12.27 -27.42
CA ASN A 183 35.95 -11.58 -28.11
C ASN A 183 37.20 -12.45 -28.24
N LYS A 184 37.47 -13.34 -27.25
CA LYS A 184 38.56 -14.30 -27.30
C LYS A 184 38.23 -15.56 -28.10
N LYS A 185 36.99 -15.66 -28.65
CA LYS A 185 36.46 -16.83 -29.33
C LYS A 185 36.62 -18.11 -28.49
N SER A 186 36.40 -18.03 -27.16
CA SER A 186 36.47 -19.14 -26.24
C SER A 186 35.25 -20.07 -26.41
N ASP A 187 35.50 -21.38 -26.39
CA ASP A 187 34.44 -22.41 -26.38
C ASP A 187 33.51 -22.31 -25.17
N ASP A 188 34.01 -21.73 -24.06
CA ASP A 188 33.22 -21.51 -22.84
C ASP A 188 32.09 -20.47 -23.01
N THR A 189 32.10 -19.68 -24.08
CA THR A 189 31.11 -18.62 -24.30
C THR A 189 29.69 -19.18 -24.32
N THR A 190 29.47 -20.26 -25.06
CA THR A 190 28.14 -20.88 -25.18
C THR A 190 27.66 -21.44 -23.84
N VAL A 191 28.56 -22.11 -23.11
CA VAL A 191 28.27 -22.67 -21.79
C VAL A 191 27.88 -21.56 -20.82
N ALA A 192 28.62 -20.46 -20.82
CA ALA A 192 28.34 -19.31 -19.96
C ALA A 192 26.98 -18.65 -20.25
N ILE A 193 26.58 -18.54 -21.53
CA ILE A 193 25.25 -18.01 -21.93
C ILE A 193 24.13 -18.94 -21.45
N VAL A 194 24.28 -20.24 -21.66
CA VAL A 194 23.28 -21.24 -21.21
C VAL A 194 23.14 -21.20 -19.70
N THR A 195 24.24 -21.19 -18.96
CA THR A 195 24.26 -21.14 -17.50
C THR A 195 23.58 -19.84 -16.97
N LEU A 196 23.85 -18.70 -17.60
CA LEU A 196 23.18 -17.44 -17.26
C LEU A 196 21.68 -17.51 -17.51
N SER A 197 21.27 -18.13 -18.64
CA SER A 197 19.84 -18.31 -18.98
C SER A 197 19.13 -19.19 -17.93
N GLU A 198 19.77 -20.27 -17.47
CA GLU A 198 19.21 -21.12 -16.42
C GLU A 198 19.09 -20.41 -15.07
N LEU A 199 20.08 -19.62 -14.69
CA LEU A 199 20.01 -18.77 -13.50
C LEU A 199 18.85 -17.78 -13.57
N MET A 200 18.67 -17.10 -14.72
CA MET A 200 17.57 -16.16 -14.91
C MET A 200 16.22 -16.86 -14.88
N ARG A 201 16.11 -18.05 -15.45
CA ARG A 201 14.88 -18.86 -15.42
C ARG A 201 14.51 -19.23 -13.99
N TYR A 202 15.46 -19.67 -13.20
CA TYR A 202 15.23 -19.96 -11.78
C TYR A 202 14.72 -18.73 -11.02
N MET A 203 15.37 -17.56 -11.18
CA MET A 203 14.98 -16.32 -10.52
C MET A 203 13.57 -15.85 -10.92
N ILE A 204 13.14 -16.08 -12.15
CA ILE A 204 11.83 -15.65 -12.65
C ILE A 204 10.71 -16.58 -12.23
N TYR A 205 10.93 -17.89 -12.28
CA TYR A 205 9.87 -18.88 -12.12
C TYR A 205 9.89 -19.59 -10.76
N GLU A 206 11.07 -20.02 -10.28
CA GLU A 206 11.19 -20.83 -9.06
C GLU A 206 11.29 -19.97 -7.80
N ALA A 207 11.91 -18.79 -7.88
CA ALA A 207 12.11 -17.90 -6.73
C ALA A 207 10.80 -17.31 -6.14
N ASN A 208 9.69 -17.44 -6.85
CA ASN A 208 8.36 -16.99 -6.40
C ASN A 208 7.55 -18.10 -5.71
N GLU A 209 8.03 -19.32 -5.74
CA GLU A 209 7.38 -20.44 -5.04
C GLU A 209 7.63 -20.35 -3.53
N GLU A 210 6.70 -20.87 -2.73
CA GLU A 210 6.86 -20.91 -1.27
C GLU A 210 8.01 -21.86 -0.87
N PHE A 211 8.10 -23.01 -1.53
CA PHE A 211 9.14 -24.01 -1.34
C PHE A 211 9.53 -24.67 -2.66
N ILE A 212 10.82 -24.93 -2.80
CA ILE A 212 11.40 -25.66 -3.94
C ILE A 212 12.15 -26.89 -3.46
N SER A 213 12.53 -27.80 -4.38
CA SER A 213 13.42 -28.88 -4.02
C SER A 213 14.82 -28.36 -3.70
N LEU A 214 15.45 -28.91 -2.67
CA LEU A 214 16.84 -28.57 -2.33
C LEU A 214 17.80 -28.85 -3.50
N GLU A 215 17.49 -29.81 -4.35
CA GLU A 215 18.25 -30.11 -5.57
C GLU A 215 18.27 -28.91 -6.52
N LYS A 216 17.15 -28.24 -6.76
CA LYS A 216 17.07 -27.02 -7.58
C LYS A 216 17.84 -25.85 -6.97
N GLU A 217 17.75 -25.65 -5.65
CA GLU A 217 18.53 -24.61 -4.95
C GLU A 217 20.04 -24.88 -5.09
N ILE A 218 20.48 -26.14 -4.96
CA ILE A 218 21.89 -26.52 -5.14
C ILE A 218 22.35 -26.36 -6.60
N GLU A 219 21.50 -26.66 -7.57
CA GLU A 219 21.80 -26.44 -8.99
C GLU A 219 21.97 -24.94 -9.28
N TYR A 220 21.08 -24.10 -8.78
CA TYR A 220 21.20 -22.65 -8.84
C TYR A 220 22.52 -22.15 -8.25
N ILE A 221 22.90 -22.63 -7.06
CA ILE A 221 24.18 -22.32 -6.41
C ILE A 221 25.37 -22.71 -7.27
N LYS A 222 25.38 -23.92 -7.85
CA LYS A 222 26.46 -24.38 -8.72
C LYS A 222 26.57 -23.52 -9.98
N ASN A 223 25.45 -23.17 -10.61
CA ASN A 223 25.40 -22.30 -11.78
C ASN A 223 25.92 -20.89 -11.44
N TYR A 224 25.53 -20.33 -10.28
CA TYR A 224 26.05 -19.05 -9.79
C TYR A 224 27.57 -19.08 -9.57
N ILE A 225 28.08 -20.13 -8.92
CA ILE A 225 29.52 -20.30 -8.67
C ILE A 225 30.27 -20.40 -10.01
N SER A 226 29.78 -21.19 -10.97
CA SER A 226 30.44 -21.35 -12.28
C SER A 226 30.61 -20.01 -13.00
N LEU A 227 29.58 -19.16 -13.00
CA LEU A 227 29.68 -17.81 -13.58
C LEU A 227 30.60 -16.87 -12.80
N GLN A 228 30.65 -17.00 -11.47
CA GLN A 228 31.61 -16.22 -10.67
C GLN A 228 33.05 -16.62 -10.97
N LEU A 229 33.32 -17.92 -11.20
CA LEU A 229 34.67 -18.42 -11.52
C LEU A 229 35.22 -17.83 -12.83
N LEU A 230 34.35 -17.51 -13.81
CA LEU A 230 34.78 -16.85 -15.07
C LEU A 230 35.39 -15.46 -14.83
N ARG A 231 35.16 -14.84 -13.69
CA ARG A 231 35.66 -13.52 -13.31
C ARG A 231 36.98 -13.57 -12.52
N LEU A 232 37.29 -14.72 -11.94
CA LEU A 232 38.46 -14.86 -11.09
C LEU A 232 39.70 -15.18 -11.94
N ARG A 233 40.80 -14.50 -11.65
CA ARG A 233 42.10 -14.83 -12.26
C ARG A 233 42.61 -16.22 -11.86
N ASN A 234 42.30 -16.63 -10.64
CA ASN A 234 42.64 -17.95 -10.10
C ASN A 234 41.39 -18.53 -9.39
N SER A 235 40.83 -19.55 -9.97
CA SER A 235 39.62 -20.23 -9.46
C SER A 235 39.95 -21.43 -8.54
N SER A 236 41.23 -21.83 -8.40
CA SER A 236 41.62 -23.02 -7.65
C SER A 236 41.32 -22.94 -6.14
N GLY A 237 41.17 -21.72 -5.60
CA GLY A 237 40.84 -21.49 -4.19
C GLY A 237 39.36 -21.63 -3.85
N VAL A 238 38.47 -21.84 -4.82
CA VAL A 238 37.02 -22.00 -4.59
C VAL A 238 36.67 -23.48 -4.59
N LYS A 239 36.06 -23.98 -3.51
CA LYS A 239 35.66 -25.38 -3.36
C LYS A 239 34.24 -25.48 -2.88
N ILE A 240 33.43 -26.33 -3.53
CA ILE A 240 32.08 -26.68 -3.10
C ILE A 240 31.94 -28.17 -2.93
N ASN A 241 31.45 -28.61 -1.79
CA ASN A 241 31.14 -30.01 -1.49
C ASN A 241 29.66 -30.12 -1.06
N VAL A 242 28.97 -31.11 -1.64
CA VAL A 242 27.60 -31.39 -1.30
C VAL A 242 27.46 -32.86 -0.94
N HIS A 243 26.89 -33.14 0.24
CA HIS A 243 26.76 -34.49 0.76
C HIS A 243 25.35 -34.76 1.27
N GLY A 244 24.88 -35.99 1.15
CA GLY A 244 23.59 -36.44 1.65
C GLY A 244 22.44 -36.37 0.62
N SER A 245 21.22 -36.51 1.09
CA SER A 245 20.02 -36.53 0.24
C SER A 245 19.51 -35.13 -0.08
N LEU A 246 19.22 -34.83 -1.32
CA LEU A 246 18.66 -33.53 -1.76
C LEU A 246 17.13 -33.58 -1.93
N LYS A 247 16.46 -34.64 -1.48
CA LYS A 247 15.00 -34.83 -1.60
C LYS A 247 14.19 -34.06 -0.54
N TYR A 248 14.67 -32.93 -0.11
CA TYR A 248 14.00 -32.04 0.83
C TYR A 248 13.47 -30.80 0.12
N LYS A 249 12.57 -30.09 0.74
CA LYS A 249 12.11 -28.78 0.30
C LYS A 249 12.71 -27.67 1.16
N ILE A 250 13.02 -26.55 0.52
CA ILE A 250 13.60 -25.36 1.14
C ILE A 250 13.00 -24.11 0.49
N GLU A 251 12.98 -22.98 1.19
CA GLU A 251 12.63 -21.71 0.55
C GLU A 251 13.69 -21.30 -0.46
N PRO A 252 13.27 -20.79 -1.64
CA PRO A 252 14.19 -20.38 -2.69
C PRO A 252 15.09 -19.22 -2.27
N LEU A 253 16.29 -19.16 -2.84
CA LEU A 253 17.26 -18.09 -2.62
C LEU A 253 17.66 -17.87 -1.15
N LEU A 254 17.54 -18.89 -0.30
CA LEU A 254 17.93 -18.79 1.11
C LEU A 254 19.43 -18.99 1.27
N LEU A 255 19.96 -20.06 0.69
CA LEU A 255 21.38 -20.44 0.86
C LEU A 255 22.32 -19.55 0.04
N ILE A 256 21.87 -19.10 -1.14
CA ILE A 256 22.69 -18.28 -2.04
C ILE A 256 23.21 -17.00 -1.39
N SER A 257 22.42 -16.40 -0.51
CA SER A 257 22.79 -15.13 0.16
C SER A 257 24.08 -15.22 0.97
N PHE A 258 24.39 -16.38 1.53
CA PHE A 258 25.65 -16.63 2.24
C PHE A 258 26.81 -16.79 1.28
N ILE A 259 26.55 -17.39 0.13
CA ILE A 259 27.55 -17.64 -0.91
C ILE A 259 27.90 -16.34 -1.65
N GLU A 260 26.91 -15.51 -1.96
CA GLU A 260 27.13 -14.16 -2.51
C GLU A 260 28.02 -13.32 -1.59
N ASN A 261 27.79 -13.39 -0.29
CA ASN A 261 28.62 -12.73 0.71
C ASN A 261 30.07 -13.25 0.66
N ALA A 262 30.26 -14.55 0.54
CA ALA A 262 31.60 -15.14 0.46
C ALA A 262 32.36 -14.68 -0.81
N PHE A 263 31.69 -14.62 -1.97
CA PHE A 263 32.30 -14.09 -3.20
C PHE A 263 32.59 -12.60 -3.15
N LYS A 264 31.74 -11.83 -2.47
CA LYS A 264 31.89 -10.37 -2.33
C LYS A 264 33.12 -10.00 -1.51
N TYR A 265 33.44 -10.79 -0.48
CA TYR A 265 34.48 -10.48 0.49
C TYR A 265 35.66 -11.48 0.50
N GLY A 266 35.55 -12.60 -0.20
CA GLY A 266 36.48 -13.73 -0.17
C GLY A 266 37.71 -13.60 -1.07
N THR A 267 38.02 -12.39 -1.56
CA THR A 267 39.23 -12.09 -2.33
C THR A 267 40.09 -11.09 -1.56
N ASP A 268 41.34 -11.40 -1.33
CA ASP A 268 42.28 -10.52 -0.63
C ASP A 268 42.80 -9.39 -1.55
N TYR A 269 43.57 -8.46 -0.97
CA TYR A 269 44.15 -7.32 -1.69
C TYR A 269 45.21 -7.74 -2.73
N LYS A 270 45.74 -8.99 -2.66
CA LYS A 270 46.64 -9.55 -3.65
C LYS A 270 45.93 -10.30 -4.77
N GLY A 271 44.58 -10.35 -4.74
CA GLY A 271 43.75 -11.06 -5.69
C GLY A 271 43.70 -12.58 -5.46
N LYS A 272 44.17 -13.07 -4.29
CA LYS A 272 43.99 -14.48 -3.90
C LYS A 272 42.57 -14.66 -3.42
N THR A 273 41.85 -15.62 -3.99
CA THR A 273 40.52 -16.02 -3.57
C THR A 273 40.56 -17.34 -2.87
N GLU A 274 39.95 -17.44 -1.69
CA GLU A 274 39.82 -18.72 -0.97
C GLU A 274 38.41 -18.77 -0.35
N ILE A 275 37.59 -19.66 -0.91
CA ILE A 275 36.18 -19.85 -0.50
C ILE A 275 35.93 -21.34 -0.40
N ARG A 276 35.39 -21.79 0.73
CA ARG A 276 34.98 -23.18 0.94
C ARG A 276 33.51 -23.21 1.31
N ILE A 277 32.74 -23.99 0.58
CA ILE A 277 31.31 -24.18 0.78
C ILE A 277 31.07 -25.66 0.99
N VAL A 278 30.44 -26.01 2.12
CA VAL A 278 30.08 -27.41 2.43
C VAL A 278 28.57 -27.41 2.76
N ILE A 279 27.83 -28.23 2.04
CA ILE A 279 26.40 -28.44 2.26
C ILE A 279 26.18 -29.90 2.57
N THR A 280 25.65 -30.19 3.74
CA THR A 280 25.42 -31.57 4.19
C THR A 280 23.98 -31.74 4.66
N THR A 281 23.29 -32.79 4.24
CA THR A 281 21.99 -33.16 4.76
C THR A 281 22.05 -34.48 5.50
N ASN A 282 21.53 -34.54 6.70
CA ASN A 282 21.42 -35.75 7.53
C ASN A 282 20.14 -35.69 8.39
N ASN A 283 19.37 -36.78 8.43
CA ASN A 283 18.20 -36.91 9.31
C ASN A 283 17.22 -35.70 9.33
N HIS A 284 16.88 -35.11 8.15
CA HIS A 284 16.07 -33.92 7.98
C HIS A 284 16.73 -32.63 8.45
N GLU A 285 18.01 -32.64 8.75
CA GLU A 285 18.79 -31.46 9.06
C GLU A 285 19.68 -31.07 7.88
N LEU A 286 19.68 -29.79 7.55
CA LEU A 286 20.61 -29.19 6.59
C LEU A 286 21.67 -28.43 7.35
N TYR A 287 22.91 -28.67 6.98
CA TYR A 287 24.11 -27.97 7.46
C TYR A 287 24.73 -27.24 6.27
N LEU A 288 24.92 -25.94 6.38
CA LEU A 288 25.68 -25.12 5.45
C LEU A 288 26.86 -24.49 6.18
N GLU A 289 28.08 -24.78 5.73
CA GLU A 289 29.30 -24.12 6.19
C GLU A 289 29.88 -23.32 5.02
N VAL A 290 30.12 -22.04 5.25
CA VAL A 290 30.73 -21.13 4.27
C VAL A 290 31.88 -20.44 4.93
N TYR A 291 33.07 -20.71 4.41
CA TYR A 291 34.33 -20.09 4.82
C TYR A 291 34.88 -19.22 3.70
N ASN A 292 35.38 -18.04 4.04
CA ASN A 292 36.17 -17.22 3.12
C ASN A 292 37.27 -16.45 3.83
N ILE A 293 38.38 -16.21 3.13
CA ILE A 293 39.40 -15.25 3.62
C ILE A 293 38.81 -13.83 3.59
N SER A 294 39.22 -12.98 4.51
CA SER A 294 38.84 -11.60 4.60
C SER A 294 40.04 -10.68 4.59
N SER A 295 40.01 -9.58 3.85
CA SER A 295 41.02 -8.53 3.95
C SER A 295 40.63 -7.51 5.02
N LEU A 296 41.58 -7.05 5.83
CA LEU A 296 41.41 -6.06 6.91
C LEU A 296 40.76 -4.74 6.42
N GLN A 297 40.94 -4.38 5.14
CA GLN A 297 40.38 -3.16 4.57
C GLN A 297 38.85 -3.20 4.37
N ASN A 298 38.20 -4.36 4.43
CA ASN A 298 36.76 -4.51 4.27
C ASN A 298 35.96 -4.37 5.59
N LEU A 299 36.67 -4.12 6.72
CA LEU A 299 36.03 -4.06 8.04
C LEU A 299 35.28 -2.74 8.35
N ASP A 300 35.65 -1.65 7.66
CA ASP A 300 35.15 -0.30 7.95
C ASP A 300 33.87 0.09 7.14
N ASN A 301 33.37 -0.78 6.25
CA ASN A 301 32.16 -0.47 5.50
C ASN A 301 30.93 -0.63 6.39
N LYS A 302 30.34 0.49 6.84
CA LYS A 302 29.08 0.60 7.60
C LYS A 302 27.90 -0.18 6.97
N ASN A 303 28.00 -0.59 5.70
CA ASN A 303 26.98 -1.35 4.98
C ASN A 303 27.11 -2.88 5.08
N SER A 304 28.17 -3.42 5.70
CA SER A 304 28.40 -4.86 5.76
C SER A 304 27.48 -5.61 6.74
N GLY A 305 26.77 -4.91 7.63
CA GLY A 305 25.85 -5.49 8.60
C GLY A 305 24.44 -5.76 8.09
N ILE A 306 23.96 -4.94 7.16
CA ILE A 306 22.54 -4.95 6.73
C ILE A 306 22.15 -6.27 6.04
N GLY A 307 23.05 -6.83 5.21
CA GLY A 307 22.76 -8.09 4.50
C GLY A 307 22.60 -9.28 5.45
N LEU A 308 23.49 -9.42 6.43
CA LEU A 308 23.43 -10.49 7.43
C LEU A 308 22.24 -10.33 8.39
N GLU A 309 21.89 -9.12 8.76
CA GLU A 309 20.73 -8.85 9.59
C GLU A 309 19.42 -9.21 8.86
N ASN A 310 19.31 -8.89 7.58
CA ASN A 310 18.18 -9.29 6.75
C ASN A 310 18.04 -10.82 6.65
N ILE A 311 19.17 -11.54 6.49
CA ILE A 311 19.17 -13.00 6.44
C ILE A 311 18.75 -13.58 7.80
N LYS A 312 19.24 -13.06 8.93
CA LYS A 312 18.82 -13.47 10.28
C LYS A 312 17.32 -13.27 10.48
N ASN A 313 16.79 -12.12 10.11
CA ASN A 313 15.36 -11.82 10.19
C ASN A 313 14.55 -12.78 9.32
N ARG A 314 15.01 -13.08 8.11
CA ARG A 314 14.37 -14.04 7.21
C ARG A 314 14.37 -15.45 7.82
N LEU A 315 15.48 -15.93 8.36
CA LEU A 315 15.57 -17.23 9.04
C LEU A 315 14.64 -17.31 10.26
N ASN A 316 14.57 -16.26 11.08
CA ASN A 316 13.64 -16.20 12.22
C ASN A 316 12.18 -16.30 11.81
N LEU A 317 11.81 -15.70 10.67
CA LEU A 317 10.45 -15.76 10.14
C LEU A 317 10.11 -17.13 9.54
N LEU A 318 11.02 -17.70 8.75
CA LEU A 318 10.79 -18.93 7.99
C LEU A 318 10.99 -20.19 8.83
N TYR A 319 11.96 -20.17 9.73
CA TYR A 319 12.34 -21.30 10.58
C TYR A 319 12.36 -20.94 12.08
N PRO A 320 11.25 -20.47 12.67
CA PRO A 320 11.21 -20.10 14.08
C PRO A 320 11.54 -21.29 14.95
N ASN A 321 12.60 -21.15 15.78
CA ASN A 321 13.12 -22.20 16.66
C ASN A 321 13.58 -23.50 15.94
N ALA A 322 13.75 -23.46 14.63
CA ALA A 322 14.16 -24.60 13.81
C ALA A 322 15.46 -24.35 13.05
N HIS A 323 16.19 -23.28 13.39
CA HIS A 323 17.51 -22.98 12.84
C HIS A 323 18.50 -22.55 13.91
N THR A 324 19.77 -22.72 13.64
CA THR A 324 20.90 -22.17 14.39
C THR A 324 21.87 -21.54 13.39
N LEU A 325 22.25 -20.29 13.62
CA LEU A 325 23.20 -19.55 12.78
C LEU A 325 24.34 -19.04 13.65
N GLU A 326 25.54 -19.55 13.40
CA GLU A 326 26.76 -19.11 14.03
C GLU A 326 27.62 -18.36 13.02
N ILE A 327 28.19 -17.24 13.42
CA ILE A 327 29.06 -16.42 12.60
C ILE A 327 30.34 -16.15 13.35
N THR A 328 31.43 -16.66 12.83
CA THR A 328 32.80 -16.47 13.40
C THR A 328 33.56 -15.51 12.50
N LYS A 329 34.05 -14.43 13.08
CA LYS A 329 34.84 -13.42 12.39
C LYS A 329 36.22 -13.36 13.04
N SER A 330 37.25 -13.56 12.25
CA SER A 330 38.66 -13.37 12.64
C SER A 330 39.31 -12.29 11.78
N GLU A 331 40.52 -11.89 12.10
CA GLU A 331 41.27 -10.90 11.32
C GLU A 331 41.47 -11.30 9.84
N LYS A 332 41.56 -12.61 9.55
CA LYS A 332 41.91 -13.12 8.23
C LYS A 332 40.82 -13.98 7.58
N SER A 333 39.77 -14.31 8.30
CA SER A 333 38.72 -15.20 7.80
C SER A 333 37.35 -14.84 8.34
N PHE A 334 36.33 -15.25 7.59
CA PHE A 334 34.95 -15.17 7.96
C PHE A 334 34.31 -16.54 7.73
N GLU A 335 33.62 -17.04 8.72
CA GLU A 335 32.99 -18.36 8.68
C GLU A 335 31.55 -18.28 9.16
N ILE A 336 30.65 -18.93 8.42
CA ILE A 336 29.25 -19.08 8.74
C ILE A 336 28.95 -20.57 8.87
N SER A 337 28.29 -20.93 9.95
CA SER A 337 27.67 -22.25 10.14
C SER A 337 26.18 -22.08 10.35
N LEU A 338 25.39 -22.64 9.43
CA LEU A 338 23.94 -22.62 9.47
C LEU A 338 23.41 -24.05 9.56
N LYS A 339 22.59 -24.30 10.57
CA LYS A 339 21.83 -25.54 10.72
C LYS A 339 20.35 -25.25 10.59
N ILE A 340 19.62 -26.02 9.76
CA ILE A 340 18.17 -25.89 9.57
C ILE A 340 17.50 -27.26 9.74
N ASN A 341 16.39 -27.32 10.48
CA ASN A 341 15.56 -28.50 10.54
C ASN A 341 14.47 -28.45 9.47
N LEU A 342 14.56 -29.35 8.48
CA LEU A 342 13.68 -29.43 7.30
C LEU A 342 12.41 -30.29 7.53
N LYS A 343 12.15 -30.80 8.73
CA LYS A 343 11.00 -31.68 9.03
C LYS A 343 9.64 -31.00 8.73
N ARG A 344 9.59 -29.69 8.79
CA ARG A 344 8.35 -28.91 8.65
C ARG A 344 7.92 -28.71 7.19
N ASN A 345 8.79 -29.03 6.24
CA ASN A 345 8.64 -28.72 4.81
C ASN A 345 8.38 -29.99 3.99
N LYS A 346 7.49 -30.87 4.49
CA LYS A 346 7.04 -32.06 3.75
C LYS A 346 5.88 -31.72 2.82
#